data_c33ef7077615894de2ec3b3492f1de68
#
_entry.id   c33ef7077615894de2ec3b3492f1de68
#
_cell.length_a   1.000
_cell.length_b   1.000
_cell.length_c   1.000
_cell.angle_alpha   90.00
_cell.angle_beta   90.00
_cell.angle_gamma   90.00
#
_symmetry.space_group_name_H-M   'P 1'
#
loop_
_entity.id
_entity.type
_entity.pdbx_description
1 polymer ?
#
loop_
_entity_poly.entity_id
_entity_poly.type
_entity_poly.pdbx_seq_one_letter_code
_entity_poly.pdbx_strand_id
1 'polypeptide(L)'
;MKNCARIIFGVLGISFLGFRLDATVPAGYYYAADGKHGAELKTALYEIISSMHTLGYGSGEDATWEGFSRTDRKEDGSVWDRYSDEIRYFDGFNAVGGMHIEHSFPKSWWGAYENNAYRDLHHLFPADGSANSAKNNLPLGEVTGVSGFDNGISKVGKNGWGVDYTDRCFEPADEYKGDFARAYFYVVTAYENLCDYWQSPMLDNNTYPVWKEWALDMLLEWHSQDPPCERELARNDSVYTIQGNRNPYIDYPDLVEYIWGAHREDPFRFPAETLPFLALPRRDQIMDMGVIMLGDNKSEQLDILGNNLTSPLSLSWAIGGIFXXXXYLNFPITKCRHKKCTMVVQLKYRVES
;
A
#
# COMPACT_ATOMS: atom_id res chain seq x y z
N MET A 1 51.34 -33.42 -37.91
CA MET A 1 51.17 -32.73 -36.61
C MET A 1 50.47 -31.39 -36.89
N LYS A 2 49.22 -31.29 -36.60
CA LYS A 2 48.41 -30.07 -36.86
C LYS A 2 48.27 -29.29 -35.55
N ASN A 3 48.88 -28.11 -35.50
CA ASN A 3 48.75 -27.22 -34.36
C ASN A 3 47.42 -26.50 -34.45
N CYS A 4 46.53 -26.77 -33.48
CA CYS A 4 45.31 -26.00 -33.29
C CYS A 4 45.61 -24.82 -32.32
N ALA A 5 45.62 -23.62 -32.87
CA ALA A 5 45.65 -22.42 -32.03
C ALA A 5 44.24 -22.15 -31.48
N ARG A 6 44.10 -22.14 -30.15
CA ARG A 6 42.87 -21.70 -29.50
C ARG A 6 42.90 -20.18 -29.39
N ILE A 7 41.97 -19.52 -30.06
CA ILE A 7 41.74 -18.09 -29.90
C ILE A 7 40.79 -17.91 -28.70
N ILE A 8 41.30 -17.31 -27.62
CA ILE A 8 40.49 -16.95 -26.45
C ILE A 8 39.91 -15.55 -26.70
N PHE A 9 38.60 -15.47 -26.92
CA PHE A 9 37.90 -14.20 -26.93
C PHE A 9 37.68 -13.77 -25.48
N GLY A 10 38.43 -12.75 -25.06
CA GLY A 10 38.15 -12.09 -23.80
C GLY A 10 36.89 -11.23 -23.95
N VAL A 11 35.81 -11.60 -23.25
CA VAL A 11 34.61 -10.73 -23.13
C VAL A 11 34.97 -9.63 -22.14
N LEU A 12 35.13 -8.42 -22.63
CA LEU A 12 35.26 -7.25 -21.76
C LEU A 12 33.86 -7.01 -21.17
N GLY A 13 33.68 -7.42 -19.94
CA GLY A 13 32.46 -7.14 -19.21
C GLY A 13 32.37 -5.64 -18.90
N ILE A 14 31.53 -4.93 -19.61
CA ILE A 14 31.15 -3.55 -19.22
C ILE A 14 30.20 -3.69 -18.07
N SER A 15 30.70 -3.49 -16.84
CA SER A 15 29.85 -3.37 -15.68
C SER A 15 29.08 -2.05 -15.80
N PHE A 16 27.83 -2.11 -16.21
CA PHE A 16 26.93 -1.01 -15.99
C PHE A 16 26.75 -0.88 -14.48
N LEU A 17 27.33 0.15 -13.89
CA LEU A 17 26.86 0.62 -12.60
C LEU A 17 25.45 1.16 -12.85
N GLY A 18 24.48 0.28 -12.76
CA GLY A 18 23.10 0.71 -12.63
C GLY A 18 23.02 1.54 -11.34
N PHE A 19 22.69 2.80 -11.47
CA PHE A 19 22.21 3.55 -10.32
C PHE A 19 20.94 2.82 -9.86
N ARG A 20 21.05 2.07 -8.78
CA ARG A 20 19.86 1.67 -8.06
C ARG A 20 19.22 2.97 -7.57
N LEU A 21 18.12 3.35 -8.16
CA LEU A 21 17.18 4.19 -7.49
C LEU A 21 16.63 3.29 -6.37
N ASP A 22 17.34 3.23 -5.26
CA ASP A 22 16.76 2.63 -4.08
C ASP A 22 15.50 3.43 -3.77
N ALA A 23 14.39 2.77 -3.85
CA ALA A 23 13.11 3.29 -3.38
C ALA A 23 13.34 3.77 -1.95
N THR A 24 13.51 5.07 -1.78
CA THR A 24 13.80 5.60 -0.47
C THR A 24 12.48 5.82 0.26
N VAL A 25 12.16 4.88 1.12
CA VAL A 25 11.11 5.11 2.13
C VAL A 25 11.48 6.42 2.85
N PRO A 26 10.57 7.40 2.92
CA PRO A 26 10.89 8.64 3.61
C PRO A 26 11.33 8.40 5.05
N ALA A 27 12.36 9.12 5.49
CA ALA A 27 12.90 8.95 6.83
C ALA A 27 11.80 9.06 7.89
N GLY A 28 11.69 8.06 8.75
CA GLY A 28 10.70 8.00 9.81
C GLY A 28 9.28 7.65 9.39
N TYR A 29 9.04 7.31 8.11
CA TYR A 29 7.69 7.05 7.60
C TYR A 29 6.95 6.01 8.44
N TYR A 30 7.64 4.93 8.84
CA TYR A 30 7.05 3.84 9.63
C TYR A 30 7.41 3.90 11.13
N TYR A 31 8.04 4.98 11.59
CA TYR A 31 8.59 5.05 12.95
C TYR A 31 7.54 4.84 14.05
N ALA A 32 6.29 5.24 13.82
CA ALA A 32 5.21 5.06 14.78
C ALA A 32 4.86 3.58 15.02
N ALA A 33 5.26 2.71 14.10
CA ALA A 33 5.05 1.26 14.20
C ALA A 33 6.27 0.52 14.80
N ASP A 34 7.40 1.23 15.04
CA ASP A 34 8.62 0.58 15.53
C ASP A 34 8.42 -0.08 16.89
N GLY A 35 8.90 -1.30 17.01
CA GLY A 35 8.84 -2.07 18.26
C GLY A 35 7.50 -2.73 18.54
N LYS A 36 6.55 -2.65 17.62
CA LYS A 36 5.24 -3.31 17.74
C LYS A 36 5.26 -4.68 17.07
N HIS A 37 4.22 -5.47 17.34
CA HIS A 37 4.05 -6.82 16.78
C HIS A 37 2.57 -7.16 16.64
N GLY A 38 2.25 -8.22 15.90
CA GLY A 38 0.90 -8.76 15.78
C GLY A 38 -0.15 -7.71 15.44
N ALA A 39 -1.26 -7.74 16.17
CA ALA A 39 -2.38 -6.82 15.99
C ALA A 39 -1.97 -5.36 16.17
N GLU A 40 -1.11 -5.08 17.17
CA GLU A 40 -0.66 -3.70 17.44
C GLU A 40 0.16 -3.14 16.28
N LEU A 41 1.00 -3.98 15.67
CA LEU A 41 1.80 -3.59 14.50
C LEU A 41 0.89 -3.30 13.31
N LYS A 42 -0.08 -4.19 13.03
CA LYS A 42 -1.04 -4.01 11.95
C LYS A 42 -1.82 -2.69 12.08
N THR A 43 -2.38 -2.42 13.28
CA THR A 43 -3.15 -1.19 13.52
C THR A 43 -2.26 0.06 13.42
N ALA A 44 -1.01 0.00 13.89
CA ALA A 44 -0.08 1.13 13.74
C ALA A 44 0.22 1.40 12.26
N LEU A 45 0.37 0.35 11.46
CA LEU A 45 0.53 0.51 10.00
C LEU A 45 -0.75 1.10 9.37
N TYR A 46 -1.94 0.65 9.78
CA TYR A 46 -3.21 1.26 9.34
C TYR A 46 -3.20 2.77 9.59
N GLU A 47 -2.84 3.19 10.79
CA GLU A 47 -2.78 4.62 11.13
C GLU A 47 -1.81 5.39 10.22
N ILE A 48 -0.74 4.74 9.75
CA ILE A 48 0.26 5.37 8.87
C ILE A 48 -0.26 5.44 7.43
N ILE A 49 -0.83 4.36 6.89
CA ILE A 49 -1.07 4.23 5.46
C ILE A 49 -2.50 4.54 5.01
N SER A 50 -3.45 4.68 5.94
CA SER A 50 -4.86 4.94 5.60
C SER A 50 -5.13 6.38 5.16
N SER A 51 -4.21 7.31 5.44
CA SER A 51 -4.33 8.70 4.98
C SER A 51 -3.70 8.81 3.59
N MET A 52 -4.54 8.97 2.58
CA MET A 52 -4.10 8.96 1.18
C MET A 52 -5.03 9.81 0.31
N HIS A 53 -4.53 10.22 -0.84
CA HIS A 53 -5.33 10.81 -1.92
C HIS A 53 -5.52 9.78 -3.02
N THR A 54 -6.73 9.62 -3.53
CA THR A 54 -6.97 8.71 -4.66
C THR A 54 -7.37 9.51 -5.89
N LEU A 55 -6.94 9.05 -7.05
CA LEU A 55 -7.40 9.58 -8.34
C LEU A 55 -8.88 9.24 -8.55
N GLY A 56 -9.52 9.91 -9.50
CA GLY A 56 -10.86 9.53 -9.96
C GLY A 56 -10.85 8.13 -10.58
N TYR A 57 -11.98 7.45 -10.56
CA TYR A 57 -12.09 6.13 -11.18
C TYR A 57 -12.37 6.29 -12.69
N GLY A 58 -11.60 5.60 -13.52
CA GLY A 58 -11.84 5.58 -14.96
C GLY A 58 -10.70 6.17 -15.79
N SER A 59 -11.05 6.82 -16.90
CA SER A 59 -10.11 7.37 -17.88
C SER A 59 -10.04 8.89 -17.82
N GLY A 60 -8.95 9.45 -18.32
CA GLY A 60 -8.71 10.87 -18.39
C GLY A 60 -7.69 11.35 -17.36
N GLU A 61 -7.54 12.68 -17.30
CA GLU A 61 -6.66 13.33 -16.32
C GLU A 61 -7.20 13.12 -14.90
N ASP A 62 -6.30 12.97 -13.96
CA ASP A 62 -6.57 12.70 -12.54
C ASP A 62 -7.45 11.46 -12.33
N ALA A 63 -7.31 10.44 -13.20
CA ALA A 63 -8.11 9.21 -13.14
C ALA A 63 -7.21 7.96 -13.17
N THR A 64 -7.81 6.79 -12.91
CA THR A 64 -7.09 5.52 -12.74
C THR A 64 -6.16 5.19 -13.91
N TRP A 65 -6.61 5.42 -15.17
CA TRP A 65 -5.77 5.10 -16.34
C TRP A 65 -4.55 6.02 -16.46
N GLU A 66 -4.62 7.26 -15.99
CA GLU A 66 -3.42 8.08 -15.85
C GLU A 66 -2.50 7.47 -14.79
N GLY A 67 -3.06 7.08 -13.66
CA GLY A 67 -2.29 6.39 -12.61
C GLY A 67 -1.53 5.19 -13.18
N PHE A 68 -2.23 4.29 -13.87
CA PHE A 68 -1.63 3.10 -14.50
C PHE A 68 -0.54 3.45 -15.50
N SER A 69 -0.71 4.51 -16.28
CA SER A 69 0.32 4.92 -17.25
C SER A 69 1.63 5.31 -16.58
N ARG A 70 1.59 5.62 -15.27
CA ARG A 70 2.76 5.98 -14.46
C ARG A 70 3.27 4.81 -13.61
N THR A 71 2.37 3.92 -13.16
CA THR A 71 2.71 2.84 -12.23
C THR A 71 2.90 1.48 -12.91
N ASP A 72 2.25 1.25 -14.05
CA ASP A 72 2.19 -0.07 -14.69
C ASP A 72 2.65 -0.05 -16.16
N ARG A 73 3.49 0.93 -16.52
CA ARG A 73 4.13 1.01 -17.84
C ARG A 73 5.51 0.35 -17.79
N LYS A 74 5.74 -0.61 -18.69
CA LYS A 74 7.05 -1.24 -18.87
C LYS A 74 7.99 -0.30 -19.65
N GLU A 75 9.29 -0.62 -19.64
CA GLU A 75 10.32 0.17 -20.33
C GLU A 75 10.06 0.32 -21.83
N ASP A 76 9.47 -0.69 -22.45
CA ASP A 76 9.13 -0.69 -23.89
C ASP A 76 7.83 0.09 -24.19
N GLY A 77 7.20 0.66 -23.15
CA GLY A 77 5.95 1.41 -23.26
C GLY A 77 4.68 0.55 -23.14
N SER A 78 4.84 -0.77 -23.07
CA SER A 78 3.67 -1.67 -22.94
C SER A 78 3.12 -1.65 -21.52
N VAL A 79 1.89 -2.15 -21.39
CA VAL A 79 1.19 -2.29 -20.10
C VAL A 79 1.73 -3.50 -19.34
N TRP A 80 1.95 -3.36 -18.06
CA TRP A 80 2.27 -4.47 -17.16
C TRP A 80 0.96 -5.13 -16.74
N ASP A 81 0.53 -6.12 -17.53
CA ASP A 81 -0.66 -6.94 -17.24
C ASP A 81 -0.24 -8.18 -16.45
N ARG A 82 -0.86 -8.38 -15.28
CA ARG A 82 -0.58 -9.55 -14.44
C ARG A 82 -1.50 -10.73 -14.71
N TYR A 83 -2.44 -10.56 -15.66
CA TYR A 83 -3.46 -11.58 -15.95
C TYR A 83 -3.29 -12.23 -17.33
N SER A 84 -2.44 -11.64 -18.19
CA SER A 84 -2.17 -12.21 -19.52
C SER A 84 -0.81 -11.78 -20.04
N ASP A 85 -0.29 -12.51 -21.02
CA ASP A 85 0.94 -12.17 -21.72
C ASP A 85 0.68 -11.38 -23.02
N GLU A 86 -0.56 -10.95 -23.25
CA GLU A 86 -0.88 -10.14 -24.42
C GLU A 86 -0.26 -8.73 -24.29
N ILE A 87 0.49 -8.35 -25.33
CA ILE A 87 1.17 -7.08 -25.34
C ILE A 87 0.19 -5.98 -25.78
N ARG A 88 -0.04 -5.02 -24.88
CA ARG A 88 -0.88 -3.84 -25.15
C ARG A 88 -0.11 -2.59 -24.74
N TYR A 89 -0.47 -1.44 -25.34
CA TYR A 89 0.23 -0.17 -25.11
C TYR A 89 -0.74 0.87 -24.59
N PHE A 90 -0.25 1.75 -23.72
CA PHE A 90 -1.03 2.89 -23.26
C PHE A 90 -1.26 3.89 -24.41
N ASP A 91 -2.46 4.42 -24.47
CA ASP A 91 -2.87 5.49 -25.39
C ASP A 91 -3.23 6.73 -24.55
N GLY A 92 -2.22 7.48 -24.17
CA GLY A 92 -2.40 8.57 -23.22
C GLY A 92 -2.96 8.07 -21.89
N PHE A 93 -4.05 8.68 -21.46
CA PHE A 93 -4.77 8.34 -20.23
C PHE A 93 -6.12 7.66 -20.51
N ASN A 94 -6.28 7.14 -21.72
CA ASN A 94 -7.48 6.42 -22.11
C ASN A 94 -7.43 4.97 -21.62
N ALA A 95 -8.60 4.37 -21.48
CA ALA A 95 -8.68 2.92 -21.24
C ALA A 95 -8.04 2.17 -22.40
N VAL A 96 -7.17 1.22 -22.10
CA VAL A 96 -6.52 0.40 -23.12
C VAL A 96 -7.52 -0.64 -23.64
N GLY A 97 -7.64 -0.75 -24.96
CA GLY A 97 -8.60 -1.67 -25.57
C GLY A 97 -8.38 -3.13 -25.11
N GLY A 98 -9.46 -3.79 -24.72
CA GLY A 98 -9.42 -5.18 -24.23
C GLY A 98 -9.01 -5.32 -22.79
N MET A 99 -8.76 -4.21 -22.08
CA MET A 99 -8.35 -4.22 -20.67
C MET A 99 -9.41 -3.59 -19.77
N HIS A 100 -9.40 -3.98 -18.51
CA HIS A 100 -10.25 -3.43 -17.46
C HIS A 100 -9.40 -2.89 -16.31
N ILE A 101 -10.00 -2.03 -15.49
CA ILE A 101 -9.47 -1.70 -14.16
C ILE A 101 -9.85 -2.86 -13.25
N GLU A 102 -8.87 -3.63 -12.84
CA GLU A 102 -9.08 -4.77 -11.95
C GLU A 102 -8.97 -4.35 -10.49
N HIS A 103 -9.99 -4.69 -9.72
CA HIS A 103 -9.92 -4.69 -8.26
C HIS A 103 -9.38 -6.07 -7.84
N SER A 104 -8.06 -6.21 -7.68
CA SER A 104 -7.48 -7.52 -7.35
C SER A 104 -8.12 -8.10 -6.08
N PHE A 105 -8.31 -7.26 -5.06
CA PHE A 105 -9.16 -7.55 -3.91
C PHE A 105 -10.59 -7.11 -4.31
N PRO A 106 -11.50 -8.04 -4.53
CA PRO A 106 -12.80 -7.73 -5.15
C PRO A 106 -13.63 -6.69 -4.38
N LYS A 107 -14.08 -5.67 -5.08
CA LYS A 107 -14.84 -4.57 -4.46
C LYS A 107 -16.14 -5.05 -3.78
N SER A 108 -16.73 -6.14 -4.25
CA SER A 108 -17.91 -6.71 -3.61
C SER A 108 -17.64 -7.15 -2.16
N TRP A 109 -16.38 -7.41 -1.82
CA TRP A 109 -16.03 -7.90 -0.48
C TRP A 109 -16.18 -6.82 0.62
N TRP A 110 -16.28 -5.53 0.25
CA TRP A 110 -16.63 -4.45 1.18
C TRP A 110 -17.95 -3.76 0.82
N GLY A 111 -18.80 -4.43 0.03
CA GLY A 111 -20.10 -3.89 -0.38
C GLY A 111 -20.06 -2.98 -1.60
N ALA A 112 -18.92 -2.89 -2.27
CA ALA A 112 -18.70 -2.12 -3.52
C ALA A 112 -18.93 -0.60 -3.37
N TYR A 113 -18.89 -0.06 -2.16
CA TYR A 113 -19.01 1.40 -1.96
C TYR A 113 -17.83 2.14 -2.60
N GLU A 114 -18.10 3.29 -3.18
CA GLU A 114 -17.09 4.16 -3.78
C GLU A 114 -16.37 4.97 -2.70
N ASN A 115 -15.48 4.30 -1.99
CA ASN A 115 -14.59 4.86 -0.98
C ASN A 115 -13.16 4.90 -1.53
N ASN A 116 -12.17 5.17 -0.70
CA ASN A 116 -10.76 5.17 -1.15
C ASN A 116 -10.32 3.79 -1.67
N ALA A 117 -10.79 2.68 -1.07
CA ALA A 117 -10.46 1.34 -1.56
C ALA A 117 -10.89 1.12 -3.01
N TYR A 118 -11.99 1.75 -3.43
CA TYR A 118 -12.50 1.65 -4.81
C TYR A 118 -11.53 2.25 -5.84
N ARG A 119 -10.61 3.13 -5.39
CA ARG A 119 -9.73 3.91 -6.29
C ARG A 119 -8.24 3.74 -5.98
N ASP A 120 -7.88 2.84 -5.05
CA ASP A 120 -6.53 2.72 -4.53
C ASP A 120 -5.63 1.90 -5.46
N LEU A 121 -4.62 2.57 -6.02
CA LEU A 121 -3.68 1.96 -6.96
C LEU A 121 -2.86 0.83 -6.35
N HIS A 122 -2.75 0.72 -5.03
CA HIS A 122 -2.00 -0.38 -4.41
C HIS A 122 -2.64 -1.76 -4.65
N HIS A 123 -3.93 -1.81 -5.00
CA HIS A 123 -4.58 -3.08 -5.37
C HIS A 123 -5.40 -3.00 -6.66
N LEU A 124 -5.39 -1.85 -7.33
CA LEU A 124 -5.94 -1.73 -8.69
C LEU A 124 -4.84 -2.02 -9.71
N PHE A 125 -5.15 -2.80 -10.72
CA PHE A 125 -4.21 -3.15 -11.80
C PHE A 125 -4.90 -3.05 -13.15
N PRO A 126 -4.16 -2.64 -14.22
CA PRO A 126 -4.68 -2.82 -15.57
C PRO A 126 -4.61 -4.33 -15.88
N ALA A 127 -5.70 -4.92 -16.30
CA ALA A 127 -5.78 -6.37 -16.47
C ALA A 127 -6.56 -6.75 -17.73
N ASP A 128 -6.16 -7.84 -18.37
CA ASP A 128 -6.92 -8.44 -19.47
C ASP A 128 -8.40 -8.57 -19.10
N GLY A 129 -9.28 -8.09 -19.98
CA GLY A 129 -10.71 -8.04 -19.72
C GLY A 129 -11.36 -9.42 -19.62
N SER A 130 -10.84 -10.42 -20.37
CA SER A 130 -11.35 -11.78 -20.33
C SER A 130 -10.99 -12.48 -19.02
N ALA A 131 -9.73 -12.34 -18.61
CA ALA A 131 -9.24 -12.91 -17.34
C ALA A 131 -9.94 -12.23 -16.15
N ASN A 132 -10.06 -10.89 -16.17
CA ASN A 132 -10.78 -10.14 -15.14
C ASN A 132 -12.25 -10.61 -15.04
N SER A 133 -12.92 -10.79 -16.20
CA SER A 133 -14.31 -11.26 -16.22
C SER A 133 -14.42 -12.68 -15.66
N ALA A 134 -13.45 -13.54 -15.97
CA ALA A 134 -13.41 -14.91 -15.46
C ALA A 134 -13.15 -14.95 -13.94
N LYS A 135 -12.24 -14.09 -13.45
CA LYS A 135 -11.97 -13.96 -12.02
C LYS A 135 -13.19 -13.45 -11.27
N ASN A 136 -13.83 -12.39 -11.78
CA ASN A 136 -15.00 -11.82 -11.10
C ASN A 136 -14.66 -11.53 -9.62
N ASN A 137 -15.43 -12.08 -8.68
CA ASN A 137 -15.20 -11.90 -7.24
C ASN A 137 -14.68 -13.20 -6.58
N LEU A 138 -14.12 -14.11 -7.36
CA LEU A 138 -13.53 -15.34 -6.83
C LEU A 138 -12.34 -15.02 -5.91
N PRO A 139 -12.14 -15.81 -4.86
CA PRO A 139 -10.92 -15.73 -4.07
C PRO A 139 -9.71 -16.18 -4.87
N LEU A 140 -8.54 -15.81 -4.41
CA LEU A 140 -7.29 -16.38 -4.89
C LEU A 140 -7.18 -17.83 -4.42
N GLY A 141 -6.45 -18.67 -5.17
CA GLY A 141 -6.28 -20.07 -4.82
C GLY A 141 -5.33 -20.79 -5.78
N GLU A 142 -5.11 -22.06 -5.52
CA GLU A 142 -4.30 -22.97 -6.34
C GLU A 142 -5.26 -23.91 -7.10
N VAL A 143 -5.29 -23.81 -8.42
CA VAL A 143 -6.26 -24.55 -9.23
C VAL A 143 -5.83 -25.99 -9.46
N THR A 144 -6.62 -26.95 -8.97
CA THR A 144 -6.40 -28.40 -9.20
C THR A 144 -7.15 -28.95 -10.41
N GLY A 145 -8.07 -28.19 -10.97
CA GLY A 145 -8.80 -28.59 -12.17
C GLY A 145 -9.43 -27.39 -12.83
N VAL A 146 -8.94 -27.05 -14.00
CA VAL A 146 -9.42 -25.88 -14.75
C VAL A 146 -10.90 -26.03 -15.08
N SER A 147 -11.69 -25.02 -14.82
CA SER A 147 -13.11 -24.99 -15.17
C SER A 147 -13.55 -23.57 -15.55
N GLY A 148 -13.56 -23.31 -16.83
CA GLY A 148 -14.12 -22.10 -17.40
C GLY A 148 -13.11 -21.12 -17.97
N PHE A 149 -11.88 -21.06 -17.47
CA PHE A 149 -10.88 -20.12 -17.99
C PHE A 149 -9.44 -20.60 -17.76
N ASP A 150 -8.64 -20.48 -18.79
CA ASP A 150 -7.19 -20.69 -18.74
C ASP A 150 -6.59 -20.03 -19.99
N ASN A 151 -5.72 -19.04 -19.80
CA ASN A 151 -5.00 -18.40 -20.91
C ASN A 151 -3.48 -18.67 -20.85
N GLY A 152 -3.06 -19.61 -19.99
CA GLY A 152 -1.66 -19.96 -19.81
C GLY A 152 -0.95 -19.11 -18.75
N ILE A 153 -1.53 -17.98 -18.35
CA ILE A 153 -0.96 -17.06 -17.34
C ILE A 153 -1.84 -17.07 -16.08
N SER A 154 -3.14 -17.04 -16.27
CA SER A 154 -4.08 -17.12 -15.16
C SER A 154 -5.18 -18.14 -15.49
N LYS A 155 -5.77 -18.72 -14.46
CA LYS A 155 -6.78 -19.78 -14.64
C LYS A 155 -7.83 -19.74 -13.54
N VAL A 156 -9.00 -20.30 -13.86
CA VAL A 156 -10.12 -20.46 -12.91
C VAL A 156 -10.44 -21.93 -12.81
N GLY A 157 -10.63 -22.41 -11.60
CA GLY A 157 -10.95 -23.79 -11.35
C GLY A 157 -11.22 -24.08 -9.90
N LYS A 158 -11.25 -25.37 -9.57
CA LYS A 158 -11.46 -25.81 -8.20
C LYS A 158 -10.20 -25.54 -7.36
N ASN A 159 -10.36 -24.93 -6.19
CA ASN A 159 -9.23 -24.70 -5.29
C ASN A 159 -8.70 -26.01 -4.73
N GLY A 160 -7.39 -26.18 -4.80
CA GLY A 160 -6.66 -27.32 -4.23
C GLY A 160 -5.86 -26.99 -3.00
N TRP A 161 -5.85 -25.72 -2.58
CA TRP A 161 -5.11 -25.31 -1.40
C TRP A 161 -5.93 -25.62 -0.15
N GLY A 162 -5.38 -26.46 0.71
CA GLY A 162 -6.03 -26.83 1.97
C GLY A 162 -7.29 -27.65 1.76
N VAL A 163 -8.08 -27.80 2.80
CA VAL A 163 -9.32 -28.60 2.80
C VAL A 163 -10.57 -27.76 3.16
N ASP A 164 -10.38 -26.57 3.66
CA ASP A 164 -11.47 -25.77 4.23
C ASP A 164 -12.23 -24.96 3.17
N TYR A 165 -11.61 -24.72 2.02
CA TYR A 165 -12.25 -24.07 0.88
C TYR A 165 -11.88 -24.80 -0.40
N THR A 166 -12.81 -25.55 -0.96
CA THR A 166 -12.60 -26.37 -2.16
C THR A 166 -13.43 -25.90 -3.35
N ASP A 167 -14.11 -24.76 -3.23
CA ASP A 167 -14.89 -24.15 -4.31
C ASP A 167 -13.99 -23.47 -5.34
N ARG A 168 -14.59 -22.74 -6.27
CA ARG A 168 -13.86 -22.10 -7.36
C ARG A 168 -12.96 -20.97 -6.85
N CYS A 169 -11.77 -20.90 -7.43
CA CYS A 169 -10.79 -19.82 -7.16
C CYS A 169 -10.17 -19.34 -8.47
N PHE A 170 -9.44 -18.24 -8.38
CA PHE A 170 -8.61 -17.69 -9.45
C PHE A 170 -7.14 -17.86 -9.05
N GLU A 171 -6.37 -18.44 -9.95
CA GLU A 171 -4.92 -18.58 -9.76
C GLU A 171 -4.17 -17.73 -10.79
N PRO A 172 -3.37 -16.74 -10.34
CA PRO A 172 -2.45 -16.02 -11.23
C PRO A 172 -1.20 -16.85 -11.50
N ALA A 173 -0.38 -16.41 -12.44
CA ALA A 173 0.93 -17.02 -12.66
C ALA A 173 1.81 -16.92 -11.40
N ASP A 174 2.71 -17.88 -11.23
CA ASP A 174 3.56 -17.97 -10.04
C ASP A 174 4.36 -16.68 -9.79
N GLU A 175 4.81 -16.02 -10.85
CA GLU A 175 5.59 -14.77 -10.79
C GLU A 175 4.80 -13.55 -10.30
N TYR A 176 3.49 -13.69 -10.06
CA TYR A 176 2.62 -12.63 -9.54
C TYR A 176 1.92 -13.00 -8.24
N LYS A 177 2.16 -14.21 -7.74
CA LYS A 177 1.50 -14.68 -6.51
C LYS A 177 1.84 -13.78 -5.32
N GLY A 178 3.12 -13.42 -5.18
CA GLY A 178 3.57 -12.52 -4.13
C GLY A 178 3.01 -11.10 -4.29
N ASP A 179 2.93 -10.57 -5.53
CA ASP A 179 2.31 -9.27 -5.83
C ASP A 179 0.88 -9.21 -5.24
N PHE A 180 0.09 -10.27 -5.51
CA PHE A 180 -1.30 -10.33 -5.04
C PHE A 180 -1.38 -10.54 -3.54
N ALA A 181 -0.50 -11.36 -2.96
CA ALA A 181 -0.46 -11.54 -1.51
C ALA A 181 -0.19 -10.20 -0.80
N ARG A 182 0.82 -9.45 -1.28
CA ARG A 182 1.17 -8.13 -0.71
C ARG A 182 0.06 -7.09 -0.92
N ALA A 183 -0.65 -7.15 -2.04
CA ALA A 183 -1.81 -6.28 -2.28
C ALA A 183 -2.96 -6.61 -1.30
N TYR A 184 -3.17 -7.90 -1.04
CA TYR A 184 -4.21 -8.37 -0.12
C TYR A 184 -3.88 -8.00 1.33
N PHE A 185 -2.64 -8.24 1.78
CA PHE A 185 -2.19 -7.81 3.11
C PHE A 185 -2.34 -6.29 3.27
N TYR A 186 -2.02 -5.54 2.22
CA TYR A 186 -2.18 -4.08 2.22
C TYR A 186 -3.65 -3.68 2.42
N VAL A 187 -4.57 -4.25 1.64
CA VAL A 187 -5.99 -3.85 1.71
C VAL A 187 -6.56 -4.08 3.11
N VAL A 188 -6.33 -5.26 3.71
CA VAL A 188 -6.89 -5.55 5.05
C VAL A 188 -6.22 -4.71 6.15
N THR A 189 -5.06 -4.10 5.84
CA THR A 189 -4.40 -3.17 6.75
C THR A 189 -4.87 -1.74 6.51
N ALA A 190 -4.77 -1.22 5.29
CA ALA A 190 -5.12 0.15 4.95
C ALA A 190 -6.60 0.47 5.18
N TYR A 191 -7.45 -0.56 5.15
CA TYR A 191 -8.89 -0.45 5.30
C TYR A 191 -9.40 -1.28 6.49
N GLU A 192 -8.62 -1.29 7.58
CA GLU A 192 -8.98 -1.99 8.82
C GLU A 192 -10.38 -1.59 9.33
N ASN A 193 -10.77 -0.35 9.10
CA ASN A 193 -12.07 0.20 9.47
C ASN A 193 -13.25 -0.42 8.68
N LEU A 194 -12.99 -1.22 7.64
CA LEU A 194 -14.02 -1.91 6.87
C LEU A 194 -14.25 -3.35 7.35
N CYS A 195 -13.60 -3.78 8.44
CA CYS A 195 -13.60 -5.19 8.88
C CYS A 195 -15.01 -5.78 9.09
N ASP A 196 -15.97 -4.97 9.53
CA ASP A 196 -17.34 -5.44 9.75
C ASP A 196 -18.12 -5.73 8.46
N TYR A 197 -17.58 -5.31 7.33
CA TYR A 197 -18.25 -5.42 6.03
C TYR A 197 -17.66 -6.51 5.13
N TRP A 198 -16.59 -7.18 5.55
CA TRP A 198 -15.93 -8.17 4.71
C TRP A 198 -16.88 -9.31 4.33
N GLN A 199 -16.99 -9.59 3.03
CA GLN A 199 -17.82 -10.66 2.48
C GLN A 199 -16.95 -11.50 1.53
N SER A 200 -16.15 -12.39 2.10
CA SER A 200 -15.18 -13.17 1.33
C SER A 200 -14.95 -14.53 1.97
N PRO A 201 -14.76 -15.60 1.17
CA PRO A 201 -14.38 -16.90 1.73
C PRO A 201 -12.95 -16.90 2.32
N MET A 202 -12.14 -15.86 2.09
CA MET A 202 -10.79 -15.73 2.62
C MET A 202 -10.74 -15.01 3.96
N LEU A 203 -11.82 -14.33 4.38
CA LEU A 203 -11.78 -13.36 5.48
C LEU A 203 -12.75 -13.69 6.58
N ASP A 204 -12.39 -13.29 7.79
CA ASP A 204 -13.28 -13.17 8.94
C ASP A 204 -13.58 -11.70 9.22
N ASN A 205 -14.73 -11.41 9.85
CA ASN A 205 -15.15 -10.05 10.14
C ASN A 205 -14.54 -9.59 11.47
N ASN A 206 -13.25 -9.32 11.45
CA ASN A 206 -12.49 -8.81 12.58
C ASN A 206 -11.29 -8.01 12.08
N THR A 207 -10.68 -7.24 12.95
CA THR A 207 -9.48 -6.47 12.61
C THR A 207 -8.22 -7.33 12.57
N TYR A 208 -8.22 -8.45 13.36
CA TYR A 208 -7.07 -9.33 13.49
C TYR A 208 -7.53 -10.71 13.96
N PRO A 209 -7.06 -11.82 13.39
CA PRO A 209 -6.08 -11.88 12.29
C PRO A 209 -6.64 -11.51 10.92
N VAL A 210 -7.92 -11.34 10.78
CA VAL A 210 -8.71 -11.01 9.58
C VAL A 210 -8.82 -12.14 8.57
N TRP A 211 -7.83 -12.99 8.46
CA TRP A 211 -7.74 -14.07 7.47
C TRP A 211 -8.27 -15.38 8.06
N LYS A 212 -9.00 -16.14 7.23
CA LYS A 212 -9.20 -17.56 7.51
C LYS A 212 -7.87 -18.29 7.37
N GLU A 213 -7.67 -19.32 8.17
CA GLU A 213 -6.41 -20.04 8.28
C GLU A 213 -5.87 -20.50 6.91
N TRP A 214 -6.74 -21.15 6.09
CA TRP A 214 -6.33 -21.64 4.78
C TRP A 214 -5.80 -20.51 3.87
N ALA A 215 -6.47 -19.35 3.93
CA ALA A 215 -6.11 -18.20 3.08
C ALA A 215 -4.83 -17.54 3.57
N LEU A 216 -4.65 -17.44 4.87
CA LEU A 216 -3.44 -16.90 5.46
C LEU A 216 -2.21 -17.76 5.10
N ASP A 217 -2.33 -19.07 5.29
CA ASP A 217 -1.24 -20.00 4.98
C ASP A 217 -0.80 -19.86 3.51
N MET A 218 -1.78 -19.80 2.61
CA MET A 218 -1.50 -19.63 1.17
C MET A 218 -0.81 -18.30 0.87
N LEU A 219 -1.35 -17.22 1.42
CA LEU A 219 -0.80 -15.88 1.17
C LEU A 219 0.62 -15.72 1.75
N LEU A 220 0.90 -16.33 2.91
CA LEU A 220 2.24 -16.35 3.50
C LEU A 220 3.21 -17.12 2.59
N GLU A 221 2.78 -18.29 2.11
CA GLU A 221 3.62 -19.08 1.19
C GLU A 221 3.89 -18.34 -0.11
N TRP A 222 2.86 -17.76 -0.73
CA TRP A 222 3.00 -16.98 -1.97
C TRP A 222 3.95 -15.79 -1.77
N HIS A 223 3.79 -15.08 -0.66
CA HIS A 223 4.64 -13.93 -0.31
C HIS A 223 6.12 -14.33 -0.18
N SER A 224 6.36 -15.50 0.43
CA SER A 224 7.72 -16.04 0.62
C SER A 224 8.34 -16.54 -0.70
N GLN A 225 7.54 -17.19 -1.55
CA GLN A 225 8.01 -17.77 -2.81
C GLN A 225 8.30 -16.72 -3.88
N ASP A 226 7.56 -15.61 -3.84
CA ASP A 226 7.66 -14.53 -4.83
C ASP A 226 7.91 -13.20 -4.09
N PRO A 227 9.16 -12.95 -3.65
CA PRO A 227 9.50 -11.72 -2.92
C PRO A 227 9.44 -10.46 -3.80
N PRO A 228 9.32 -9.26 -3.21
CA PRO A 228 9.19 -8.03 -3.99
C PRO A 228 10.34 -7.85 -4.99
N CYS A 229 9.99 -7.62 -6.23
CA CYS A 229 10.95 -7.36 -7.31
C CYS A 229 11.17 -5.85 -7.51
N GLU A 230 12.18 -5.48 -8.29
CA GLU A 230 12.51 -4.07 -8.58
C GLU A 230 11.32 -3.30 -9.19
N ARG A 231 10.51 -3.99 -9.99
CA ARG A 231 9.32 -3.38 -10.61
C ARG A 231 8.23 -3.07 -9.59
N GLU A 232 8.01 -3.96 -8.61
CA GLU A 232 7.09 -3.69 -7.50
C GLU A 232 7.57 -2.52 -6.64
N LEU A 233 8.86 -2.46 -6.32
CA LEU A 233 9.45 -1.36 -5.56
C LEU A 233 9.25 -0.03 -6.31
N ALA A 234 9.55 0.01 -7.60
CA ALA A 234 9.36 1.20 -8.44
C ALA A 234 7.87 1.59 -8.52
N ARG A 235 6.97 0.59 -8.59
CA ARG A 235 5.53 0.82 -8.56
C ARG A 235 5.09 1.44 -7.24
N ASN A 236 5.58 0.91 -6.12
CA ASN A 236 5.27 1.44 -4.78
C ASN A 236 5.69 2.91 -4.66
N ASP A 237 6.86 3.27 -5.20
CA ASP A 237 7.32 4.67 -5.25
C ASP A 237 6.42 5.54 -6.11
N SER A 238 6.02 5.03 -7.27
CA SER A 238 5.14 5.76 -8.19
C SER A 238 3.77 6.00 -7.56
N VAL A 239 3.21 4.98 -6.90
CA VAL A 239 1.94 5.13 -6.17
C VAL A 239 2.10 6.15 -5.04
N TYR A 240 3.22 6.11 -4.31
CA TYR A 240 3.50 7.08 -3.26
C TYR A 240 3.48 8.53 -3.80
N THR A 241 4.07 8.77 -4.96
CA THR A 241 4.05 10.14 -5.54
C THR A 241 2.65 10.60 -5.94
N ILE A 242 1.75 9.64 -6.20
CA ILE A 242 0.36 9.94 -6.60
C ILE A 242 -0.54 10.05 -5.36
N GLN A 243 -0.48 9.04 -4.47
CA GLN A 243 -1.45 8.88 -3.37
C GLN A 243 -0.95 9.35 -2.01
N GLY A 244 0.38 9.46 -1.83
CA GLY A 244 0.98 9.88 -0.57
C GLY A 244 1.14 8.76 0.45
N ASN A 245 0.78 7.52 0.09
CA ASN A 245 0.95 6.37 0.96
C ASN A 245 1.72 5.25 0.26
N ARG A 246 2.22 4.28 1.03
CA ARG A 246 3.06 3.17 0.56
C ARG A 246 2.47 1.85 1.00
N ASN A 247 2.76 0.79 0.26
CA ASN A 247 2.48 -0.58 0.70
C ASN A 247 3.66 -1.05 1.57
N PRO A 248 3.47 -1.20 2.90
CA PRO A 248 4.57 -1.57 3.80
C PRO A 248 5.12 -2.97 3.53
N TYR A 249 4.32 -3.86 2.96
CA TYR A 249 4.71 -5.25 2.68
C TYR A 249 5.61 -5.38 1.44
N ILE A 250 5.71 -4.31 0.64
CA ILE A 250 6.70 -4.17 -0.43
C ILE A 250 7.98 -3.54 0.13
N ASP A 251 7.85 -2.50 0.98
CA ASP A 251 9.01 -1.81 1.57
C ASP A 251 9.78 -2.70 2.56
N TYR A 252 9.05 -3.44 3.38
CA TYR A 252 9.60 -4.31 4.44
C TYR A 252 8.83 -5.64 4.43
N PRO A 253 9.15 -6.54 3.49
CA PRO A 253 8.38 -7.79 3.35
C PRO A 253 8.32 -8.64 4.61
N ASP A 254 9.35 -8.61 5.45
CA ASP A 254 9.36 -9.34 6.72
C ASP A 254 8.21 -8.95 7.67
N LEU A 255 7.61 -7.76 7.50
CA LEU A 255 6.47 -7.31 8.34
C LEU A 255 5.35 -8.35 8.38
N VAL A 256 5.14 -9.09 7.29
CA VAL A 256 4.09 -10.12 7.21
C VAL A 256 4.30 -11.18 8.29
N GLU A 257 5.56 -11.59 8.52
CA GLU A 257 5.91 -12.58 9.54
C GLU A 257 5.69 -12.05 10.95
N TYR A 258 5.90 -10.75 11.17
CA TYR A 258 5.73 -10.10 12.47
C TYR A 258 4.28 -9.73 12.78
N ILE A 259 3.42 -9.76 11.75
CA ILE A 259 1.99 -9.52 11.96
C ILE A 259 1.24 -10.86 12.06
N TRP A 260 1.42 -11.75 11.08
CA TRP A 260 0.62 -12.97 10.98
C TRP A 260 1.41 -14.28 11.06
N GLY A 261 2.73 -14.22 10.85
CA GLY A 261 3.55 -15.42 10.72
C GLY A 261 4.24 -15.85 12.00
N ALA A 262 5.42 -16.43 11.84
CA ALA A 262 6.17 -17.08 12.94
C ALA A 262 6.66 -16.10 14.00
N HIS A 263 6.81 -14.82 13.65
CA HIS A 263 7.35 -13.79 14.54
C HIS A 263 6.26 -12.85 15.10
N ARG A 264 4.99 -13.24 15.06
CA ARG A 264 3.86 -12.36 15.47
C ARG A 264 3.86 -11.97 16.95
N GLU A 265 4.72 -12.61 17.77
CA GLU A 265 4.91 -12.25 19.18
C GLU A 265 6.21 -11.45 19.40
N ASP A 266 7.02 -11.28 18.35
CA ASP A 266 8.31 -10.57 18.42
C ASP A 266 8.16 -9.13 17.94
N PRO A 267 8.80 -8.15 18.59
CA PRO A 267 8.69 -6.76 18.14
C PRO A 267 9.49 -6.52 16.86
N PHE A 268 8.83 -5.98 15.83
CA PHE A 268 9.50 -5.58 14.60
C PHE A 268 10.33 -4.31 14.83
N ARG A 269 11.54 -4.29 14.29
CA ARG A 269 12.42 -3.11 14.38
C ARG A 269 12.77 -2.61 12.98
N PHE A 270 12.34 -1.39 12.67
CA PHE A 270 12.74 -0.75 11.42
C PHE A 270 14.23 -0.40 11.46
N PRO A 271 14.89 -0.33 10.30
CA PRO A 271 16.30 0.11 10.27
C PRO A 271 16.49 1.46 10.96
N ALA A 272 17.58 1.60 11.68
CA ALA A 272 17.85 2.81 12.45
C ALA A 272 18.02 4.02 11.52
N GLU A 273 17.21 5.05 11.75
CA GLU A 273 17.29 6.30 11.01
C GLU A 273 18.44 7.14 11.53
N THR A 274 19.30 7.58 10.64
CA THR A 274 20.43 8.46 10.98
C THR A 274 20.11 9.94 10.71
N LEU A 275 19.21 10.21 9.77
CA LEU A 275 18.79 11.57 9.44
C LEU A 275 17.74 12.09 10.43
N PRO A 276 17.68 13.39 10.69
CA PRO A 276 16.59 13.96 11.48
C PRO A 276 15.27 13.84 10.73
N PHE A 277 14.22 13.48 11.45
CA PHE A 277 12.87 13.34 10.86
C PHE A 277 11.80 13.70 11.87
N LEU A 278 10.63 14.02 11.33
CA LEU A 278 9.39 14.22 12.08
C LEU A 278 8.35 13.22 11.54
N ALA A 279 7.97 12.25 12.36
CA ALA A 279 6.99 11.24 11.98
C ALA A 279 5.55 11.73 12.20
N LEU A 280 5.35 12.56 13.24
CA LEU A 280 4.05 13.17 13.53
C LEU A 280 4.26 14.63 13.94
N PRO A 281 3.37 15.56 13.56
CA PRO A 281 2.25 15.33 12.64
C PRO A 281 2.73 15.05 11.23
N ARG A 282 1.96 14.28 10.49
CA ARG A 282 2.27 14.05 9.07
C ARG A 282 2.04 15.33 8.29
N ARG A 283 2.74 15.45 7.19
CA ARG A 283 2.52 16.55 6.25
C ARG A 283 1.04 16.56 5.86
N ASP A 284 0.45 17.75 5.91
CA ASP A 284 -0.95 17.99 5.55
C ASP A 284 -1.98 17.29 6.46
N GLN A 285 -1.57 16.85 7.64
CA GLN A 285 -2.50 16.31 8.63
C GLN A 285 -3.53 17.36 9.04
N ILE A 286 -4.81 17.02 8.89
CA ILE A 286 -5.92 17.89 9.25
C ILE A 286 -6.35 17.55 10.69
N MET A 287 -6.41 18.56 11.55
CA MET A 287 -7.00 18.42 12.87
C MET A 287 -8.44 18.95 12.82
N ASP A 288 -9.41 18.06 12.87
CA ASP A 288 -10.82 18.45 12.82
C ASP A 288 -11.31 18.80 14.23
N MET A 289 -11.47 20.08 14.47
CA MET A 289 -11.99 20.59 15.75
C MET A 289 -13.53 20.52 15.84
N GLY A 290 -14.21 20.09 14.78
CA GLY A 290 -15.67 20.04 14.72
C GLY A 290 -16.29 21.42 14.82
N VAL A 291 -17.56 21.48 15.20
CA VAL A 291 -18.29 22.74 15.36
C VAL A 291 -18.02 23.32 16.75
N ILE A 292 -17.66 24.60 16.78
CA ILE A 292 -17.43 25.35 18.03
C ILE A 292 -18.43 26.50 18.08
N MET A 293 -19.24 26.54 19.14
CA MET A 293 -20.22 27.58 19.30
C MET A 293 -19.58 28.80 20.01
N LEU A 294 -20.18 29.95 19.81
CA LEU A 294 -19.69 31.20 20.44
C LEU A 294 -19.70 31.07 21.97
N GLY A 295 -18.53 31.30 22.54
CA GLY A 295 -18.32 31.17 23.99
C GLY A 295 -17.75 29.82 24.42
N ASP A 296 -17.70 28.85 23.52
CA ASP A 296 -17.13 27.53 23.82
C ASP A 296 -15.62 27.53 23.71
N ASN A 297 -15.01 26.62 24.47
CA ASN A 297 -13.59 26.27 24.32
C ASN A 297 -13.50 24.80 23.87
N LYS A 298 -12.66 24.53 22.90
CA LYS A 298 -12.38 23.17 22.48
C LYS A 298 -10.87 22.94 22.47
N SER A 299 -10.46 21.77 22.89
CA SER A 299 -9.05 21.40 22.90
C SER A 299 -8.87 20.03 22.26
N GLU A 300 -7.86 19.91 21.43
CA GLU A 300 -7.45 18.65 20.83
C GLU A 300 -5.97 18.43 21.09
N GLN A 301 -5.58 17.17 21.13
CA GLN A 301 -4.21 16.77 21.38
C GLN A 301 -3.49 16.56 20.05
N LEU A 302 -2.33 17.20 19.93
CA LEU A 302 -1.43 16.97 18.80
C LEU A 302 -0.20 16.23 19.30
N ASP A 303 -0.03 14.99 18.85
CA ASP A 303 1.18 14.22 19.13
C ASP A 303 2.29 14.64 18.18
N ILE A 304 3.46 14.91 18.74
CA ILE A 304 4.67 15.23 17.98
C ILE A 304 5.64 14.08 18.21
N LEU A 305 6.01 13.41 17.13
CA LEU A 305 6.91 12.26 17.17
C LEU A 305 8.03 12.48 16.15
N GLY A 306 9.26 12.50 16.63
CA GLY A 306 10.41 12.66 15.74
C GLY A 306 11.69 12.21 16.42
N ASN A 307 12.75 12.11 15.65
CA ASN A 307 14.06 11.69 16.14
C ASN A 307 15.18 12.48 15.48
N ASN A 308 16.32 12.52 16.12
CA ASN A 308 17.54 13.21 15.64
C ASN A 308 17.31 14.70 15.29
N LEU A 309 16.31 15.34 15.87
CA LEU A 309 16.01 16.76 15.58
C LEU A 309 17.12 17.65 16.10
N THR A 310 17.71 18.43 15.21
CA THR A 310 18.89 19.26 15.50
C THR A 310 18.55 20.73 15.82
N SER A 311 17.30 21.13 15.52
CA SER A 311 16.81 22.49 15.78
C SER A 311 15.42 22.46 16.39
N PRO A 312 15.02 23.55 17.08
CA PRO A 312 13.65 23.64 17.59
C PRO A 312 12.63 23.59 16.46
N LEU A 313 11.52 22.91 16.73
CA LEU A 313 10.40 22.88 15.79
C LEU A 313 9.67 24.22 15.80
N SER A 314 9.34 24.71 14.63
CA SER A 314 8.43 25.84 14.46
C SER A 314 7.12 25.31 13.86
N LEU A 315 6.03 25.69 14.47
CA LEU A 315 4.69 25.30 14.00
C LEU A 315 4.02 26.49 13.34
N SER A 316 3.47 26.28 12.17
CA SER A 316 2.64 27.24 11.46
C SER A 316 1.32 26.58 11.11
N TRP A 317 0.26 27.36 11.10
CA TRP A 317 -1.07 26.85 10.78
C TRP A 317 -1.72 27.66 9.69
N ALA A 318 -2.55 26.96 8.93
CA ALA A 318 -3.55 27.62 8.09
C ALA A 318 -4.91 27.25 8.69
N ILE A 319 -5.70 28.24 9.05
CA ILE A 319 -7.06 28.03 9.51
C ILE A 319 -7.97 28.12 8.27
N GLY A 320 -8.54 27.00 7.89
CA GLY A 320 -9.57 26.95 6.84
C GLY A 320 -10.95 27.21 7.44
N GLY A 321 -11.76 27.94 6.71
CA GLY A 321 -13.14 28.19 7.15
C GLY A 321 -13.52 29.69 7.17
N ILE A 322 -14.75 29.95 7.60
CA ILE A 322 -15.39 31.29 7.51
C ILE A 322 -14.93 32.26 8.66
N PHE A 323 -14.12 31.83 9.58
CA PHE A 323 -13.84 32.60 10.80
C PHE A 323 -12.35 32.84 11.07
N UNK A 324 -11.83 33.89 11.40
CA UNK A 324 -10.68 34.14 11.59
C UNK A 324 -10.38 34.40 12.87
N UNK A 325 -10.11 33.95 13.40
CA UNK A 325 -9.82 34.19 14.51
C UNK A 325 -8.50 34.19 14.64
N UNK A 326 -8.02 34.73 14.84
CA UNK A 326 -7.02 34.71 15.03
C UNK A 326 -6.71 34.08 16.02
N UNK A 327 -6.54 33.34 16.08
CA UNK A 327 -6.24 32.75 16.92
C UNK A 327 -5.02 32.93 17.19
N TYR A 328 -4.54 33.51 18.01
CA TYR A 328 -3.19 33.64 18.50
C TYR A 328 -2.86 32.43 19.38
N LEU A 329 -2.02 31.58 18.87
CA LEU A 329 -1.60 30.38 19.58
C LEU A 329 -0.13 30.59 20.02
N ASN A 330 0.07 30.82 21.31
CA ASN A 330 1.38 31.02 21.86
C ASN A 330 1.81 29.76 22.59
N PHE A 331 2.73 29.01 21.97
CA PHE A 331 3.23 27.76 22.54
C PHE A 331 4.68 27.91 22.99
N PRO A 332 4.96 27.78 24.27
CA PRO A 332 6.35 27.59 24.68
C PRO A 332 6.73 26.14 24.36
N ILE A 333 7.39 25.93 23.21
CA ILE A 333 8.00 24.63 22.93
C ILE A 333 9.23 24.49 23.81
N THR A 334 9.03 23.93 24.98
CA THR A 334 10.14 23.48 25.78
C THR A 334 10.84 22.35 25.04
N LYS A 335 12.14 22.49 24.89
CA LYS A 335 13.06 21.61 24.16
C LYS A 335 12.68 20.12 24.20
N CYS A 336 12.02 19.65 23.16
CA CYS A 336 11.89 18.20 22.91
C CYS A 336 13.16 17.72 22.24
N ARG A 337 14.07 17.14 23.02
CA ARG A 337 15.32 16.61 22.44
C ARG A 337 15.22 15.14 22.03
N HIS A 338 14.31 14.38 22.59
CA HIS A 338 14.19 12.94 22.30
C HIS A 338 12.76 12.41 22.47
N LYS A 339 12.27 11.69 21.50
CA LYS A 339 11.08 10.84 21.48
C LYS A 339 9.74 11.60 21.45
N LYS A 340 8.68 11.01 21.97
CA LYS A 340 7.31 11.51 21.83
C LYS A 340 7.05 12.74 22.71
N CYS A 341 6.54 13.81 22.10
CA CYS A 341 6.00 14.96 22.81
C CYS A 341 4.54 15.13 22.49
N THR A 342 3.73 15.38 23.48
CA THR A 342 2.31 15.65 23.31
C THR A 342 2.04 17.12 23.55
N MET A 343 1.31 17.73 22.63
CA MET A 343 0.91 19.14 22.75
C MET A 343 -0.61 19.22 22.74
N VAL A 344 -1.17 19.96 23.67
CA VAL A 344 -2.63 20.22 23.69
C VAL A 344 -2.87 21.54 22.97
N VAL A 345 -3.59 21.47 21.86
CA VAL A 345 -4.03 22.65 21.12
C VAL A 345 -5.36 23.09 21.66
N GLN A 346 -5.42 24.31 22.19
CA GLN A 346 -6.67 24.91 22.67
C GLN A 346 -7.12 26.02 21.73
N LEU A 347 -8.29 25.90 21.18
CA LEU A 347 -8.94 26.96 20.42
C LEU A 347 -9.93 27.68 21.33
N LYS A 348 -9.74 28.97 21.49
CA LYS A 348 -10.69 29.86 22.17
C LYS A 348 -11.30 30.80 21.14
N TYR A 349 -12.60 30.75 21.03
CA TYR A 349 -13.31 31.69 20.17
C TYR A 349 -13.61 32.96 20.95
N ARG A 350 -13.07 34.07 20.52
CA ARG A 350 -13.29 35.38 21.13
C ARG A 350 -13.73 36.36 20.05
N VAL A 351 -14.89 36.96 20.23
CA VAL A 351 -15.28 38.10 19.39
C VAL A 351 -14.74 39.36 20.04
N GLU A 352 -13.93 40.12 19.35
CA GLU A 352 -13.58 41.47 19.77
C GLU A 352 -14.71 42.37 19.36
N SER A 353 -15.30 43.05 20.35
CA SER A 353 -16.37 44.02 20.18
C SER A 353 -15.90 45.30 19.53
#